data_ad803de70a753088dd6f70db834f1873
#
_entry.id   ad803de70a753088dd6f70db834f1873
#
_cell.length_a   1.000
_cell.length_b   1.000
_cell.length_c   1.000
_cell.angle_alpha   90.00
_cell.angle_beta   90.00
_cell.angle_gamma   90.00
#
_symmetry.space_group_name_H-M   'P 1'
#
loop_
_entity.id
_entity.type
_entity.pdbx_description
1 polymer ?
#
loop_
_entity_poly.entity_id
_entity_poly.type
_entity_poly.pdbx_seq_one_letter_code
_entity_poly.pdbx_strand_id
1 'polypeptide(L)'
;MVLHPILQDLVKTPFFRYFKVKLWCDCPFWPDDGMCYLRDCTVCECPESEFPEPFKKSSRLFSADDVICQEGKPQAAVDRTLDDTIFKGWIQIDNPWTYDDETDDAAMTYVNLQLNPERYTGYAGPSAQRIWTAVYKENCPQYPSEEWCNEKKVMYKLISGLHSSISVHIASEYLLDSSANLWGQNVQMLYDRVWKHPDRVRNLYFIFLLVLRAVTKAADYLEQAEYNTGNHVEDLKTQSLVRQLLYNNKLLSACRVPFDEVNIWQGQNGPDLLQQIQNQFRNISAIMNCVGCEKCRLWGKLQVNGLATALKVLFFVDGKNNVNKTLQLQRNEVIALFNLLNRLSQSVKFVHDMGPLMEKMERHDSSPTGKTPW
;
A
#
# COMPACT_ATOMS: atom_id res chain seq x y z
N MET A 1 4.68 7.39 -17.13
CA MET A 1 3.35 6.96 -17.60
C MET A 1 3.35 5.63 -18.36
N VAL A 2 4.51 5.15 -18.80
CA VAL A 2 4.63 3.83 -19.48
C VAL A 2 4.30 2.66 -18.54
N LEU A 3 4.47 2.81 -17.22
CA LEU A 3 4.24 1.74 -16.25
C LEU A 3 2.77 1.47 -15.95
N HIS A 4 1.92 2.49 -16.09
CA HIS A 4 0.52 2.41 -15.71
C HIS A 4 -0.27 1.30 -16.42
N PRO A 5 -0.19 1.11 -17.75
CA PRO A 5 -0.88 0.01 -18.41
C PRO A 5 -0.42 -1.37 -17.93
N ILE A 6 0.89 -1.55 -17.75
CA ILE A 6 1.46 -2.83 -17.27
C ILE A 6 0.94 -3.15 -15.86
N LEU A 7 0.92 -2.15 -14.98
CA LEU A 7 0.41 -2.31 -13.61
C LEU A 7 -1.08 -2.63 -13.58
N GLN A 8 -1.87 -1.96 -14.44
CA GLN A 8 -3.31 -2.24 -14.55
C GLN A 8 -3.59 -3.67 -14.99
N ASP A 9 -2.81 -4.20 -15.92
CA ASP A 9 -2.97 -5.57 -16.39
C ASP A 9 -2.46 -6.56 -15.34
N LEU A 10 -1.37 -6.25 -14.65
CA LEU A 10 -0.79 -7.09 -13.61
C LEU A 10 -1.76 -7.30 -12.44
N VAL A 11 -2.36 -6.24 -11.91
CA VAL A 11 -3.26 -6.35 -10.74
C VAL A 11 -4.59 -7.07 -11.06
N LYS A 12 -4.91 -7.28 -12.33
CA LYS A 12 -6.07 -8.07 -12.77
C LYS A 12 -5.78 -9.57 -12.85
N THR A 13 -4.51 -9.97 -12.88
CA THR A 13 -4.17 -11.39 -12.96
C THR A 13 -4.63 -12.16 -11.71
N PRO A 14 -4.88 -13.47 -11.82
CA PRO A 14 -5.38 -14.27 -10.70
C PRO A 14 -4.49 -14.21 -9.46
N PHE A 15 -3.18 -14.13 -9.62
CA PHE A 15 -2.26 -14.01 -8.48
C PHE A 15 -2.48 -12.71 -7.68
N PHE A 16 -2.67 -11.57 -8.35
CA PHE A 16 -2.74 -10.25 -7.72
C PHE A 16 -4.14 -9.79 -7.34
N ARG A 17 -5.19 -10.40 -7.87
CA ARG A 17 -6.56 -9.99 -7.57
C ARG A 17 -7.14 -10.60 -6.29
N TYR A 18 -6.60 -11.75 -5.82
CA TYR A 18 -7.07 -12.40 -4.60
C TYR A 18 -6.21 -11.98 -3.41
N PHE A 19 -6.79 -11.25 -2.48
CA PHE A 19 -6.13 -10.76 -1.28
C PHE A 19 -6.72 -11.44 -0.05
N LYS A 20 -5.85 -11.94 0.85
CA LYS A 20 -6.25 -12.53 2.12
C LYS A 20 -6.23 -11.45 3.20
N VAL A 21 -7.31 -11.25 3.92
CA VAL A 21 -7.45 -10.13 4.86
C VAL A 21 -8.39 -10.48 6.01
N LYS A 22 -8.10 -9.97 7.20
CA LYS A 22 -9.00 -9.95 8.33
C LYS A 22 -9.81 -8.65 8.29
N LEU A 23 -11.07 -8.75 7.88
CA LEU A 23 -11.96 -7.57 7.78
C LEU A 23 -12.68 -7.28 9.10
N TRP A 24 -12.99 -8.33 9.85
CA TRP A 24 -13.79 -8.28 11.07
C TRP A 24 -12.86 -8.24 12.29
N CYS A 25 -12.36 -7.05 12.61
CA CYS A 25 -11.55 -6.79 13.80
C CYS A 25 -12.19 -5.68 14.60
N ASP A 26 -12.14 -5.82 15.91
CA ASP A 26 -12.53 -4.74 16.80
C ASP A 26 -11.55 -3.57 16.69
N CYS A 27 -12.08 -2.34 16.75
CA CYS A 27 -11.25 -1.16 16.83
C CYS A 27 -10.56 -1.10 18.20
N PRO A 28 -9.21 -1.07 18.26
CA PRO A 28 -8.51 -1.05 19.53
C PRO A 28 -8.51 0.34 20.22
N PHE A 29 -8.97 1.40 19.54
CA PHE A 29 -8.86 2.79 20.02
C PHE A 29 -10.20 3.38 20.45
N TRP A 30 -11.30 3.03 19.80
CA TRP A 30 -12.66 3.48 20.11
C TRP A 30 -13.68 2.50 19.55
N PRO A 31 -14.92 2.51 20.05
CA PRO A 31 -15.99 1.73 19.45
C PRO A 31 -16.13 2.06 17.95
N ASP A 32 -16.31 1.03 17.13
CA ASP A 32 -16.53 1.19 15.70
C ASP A 32 -17.75 2.11 15.49
N ASP A 33 -17.56 3.17 14.71
CA ASP A 33 -18.62 4.14 14.45
C ASP A 33 -19.75 3.57 13.58
N GLY A 34 -19.59 2.35 13.05
CA GLY A 34 -20.62 1.60 12.31
C GLY A 34 -21.19 2.34 11.10
N MET A 35 -20.58 3.44 10.69
CA MET A 35 -21.21 4.47 9.90
C MET A 35 -20.82 4.45 8.43
N CYS A 36 -21.04 3.35 7.75
CA CYS A 36 -21.20 3.47 6.31
C CYS A 36 -22.70 3.40 5.96
N TYR A 37 -23.33 4.56 5.85
CA TYR A 37 -24.74 4.66 5.38
C TYR A 37 -24.87 4.52 3.86
N LEU A 38 -23.77 4.34 3.16
CA LEU A 38 -23.76 4.30 1.71
C LEU A 38 -23.99 2.89 1.22
N ARG A 39 -24.91 2.74 0.32
CA ARG A 39 -25.10 1.50 -0.43
C ARG A 39 -23.75 1.08 -1.01
N ASP A 40 -23.43 -0.21 -0.96
CA ASP A 40 -22.24 -0.76 -1.60
C ASP A 40 -20.90 -0.60 -0.83
N CYS A 41 -20.97 -0.42 0.49
CA CYS A 41 -19.80 -0.51 1.37
C CYS A 41 -19.42 -1.94 1.76
N THR A 42 -20.33 -2.90 1.61
CA THR A 42 -20.12 -4.30 1.99
C THR A 42 -19.15 -4.99 1.05
N VAL A 43 -18.21 -5.73 1.62
CA VAL A 43 -17.26 -6.55 0.88
C VAL A 43 -17.89 -7.89 0.52
N CYS A 44 -17.78 -8.27 -0.75
CA CYS A 44 -18.12 -9.61 -1.21
C CYS A 44 -16.91 -10.51 -0.98
N GLU A 45 -17.05 -11.44 -0.02
CA GLU A 45 -16.05 -12.48 0.21
C GLU A 45 -16.05 -13.51 -0.91
N CYS A 46 -14.90 -14.10 -1.19
CA CYS A 46 -14.81 -15.24 -2.11
C CYS A 46 -15.12 -16.53 -1.38
N PRO A 47 -16.06 -17.35 -1.87
CA PRO A 47 -16.19 -18.73 -1.40
C PRO A 47 -14.85 -19.47 -1.54
N GLU A 48 -14.57 -20.36 -0.60
CA GLU A 48 -13.30 -21.11 -0.60
C GLU A 48 -13.04 -21.87 -1.91
N SER A 49 -14.10 -22.24 -2.62
CA SER A 49 -14.03 -22.90 -3.93
C SER A 49 -13.55 -22.00 -5.08
N GLU A 50 -13.63 -20.68 -4.94
CA GLU A 50 -13.33 -19.74 -6.03
C GLU A 50 -11.87 -19.30 -6.09
N PHE A 51 -11.12 -19.39 -5.01
CA PHE A 51 -9.71 -19.03 -5.06
C PHE A 51 -8.81 -20.24 -5.31
N PRO A 52 -7.65 -20.01 -5.93
CA PRO A 52 -6.76 -21.07 -6.36
C PRO A 52 -6.24 -21.94 -5.21
N GLU A 53 -6.17 -23.27 -5.39
CA GLU A 53 -5.65 -24.23 -4.42
C GLU A 53 -4.27 -23.92 -3.87
N PRO A 54 -3.29 -23.44 -4.66
CA PRO A 54 -1.98 -23.06 -4.15
C PRO A 54 -2.05 -22.00 -3.05
N PHE A 55 -3.07 -21.12 -3.04
CA PHE A 55 -3.20 -20.08 -2.02
C PHE A 55 -3.63 -20.63 -0.66
N LYS A 56 -4.32 -21.77 -0.65
CA LYS A 56 -4.74 -22.45 0.59
C LYS A 56 -3.56 -23.04 1.35
N LYS A 57 -2.49 -23.41 0.65
CA LYS A 57 -1.37 -24.17 1.19
C LYS A 57 -0.14 -23.32 1.54
N SER A 58 -0.02 -22.12 0.97
CA SER A 58 1.14 -21.26 1.18
C SER A 58 0.75 -19.80 1.17
N SER A 59 1.05 -19.09 2.25
CA SER A 59 0.92 -17.63 2.32
C SER A 59 2.17 -16.91 1.82
N ARG A 60 3.26 -17.61 1.51
CA ARG A 60 4.57 -17.03 1.20
C ARG A 60 4.95 -17.22 -0.24
N LEU A 61 5.66 -16.24 -0.76
CA LEU A 61 6.46 -16.42 -1.96
C LEU A 61 7.72 -17.21 -1.61
N PHE A 62 8.20 -17.90 -2.62
CA PHE A 62 9.40 -18.69 -2.55
C PHE A 62 10.62 -17.85 -2.12
N SER A 63 11.41 -18.30 -1.17
CA SER A 63 12.69 -17.69 -0.83
C SER A 63 13.84 -18.48 -1.48
N ALA A 64 14.96 -17.80 -1.75
CA ALA A 64 16.16 -18.46 -2.30
C ALA A 64 16.65 -19.61 -1.42
N ASP A 65 16.37 -19.57 -0.11
CA ASP A 65 16.73 -20.62 0.83
C ASP A 65 15.86 -21.88 0.68
N ASP A 66 14.62 -21.72 0.18
CA ASP A 66 13.74 -22.87 -0.10
C ASP A 66 14.23 -23.69 -1.30
N VAL A 67 14.98 -23.09 -2.26
CA VAL A 67 15.61 -23.77 -3.39
C VAL A 67 16.69 -24.74 -2.91
N ILE A 68 17.48 -24.32 -1.93
CA ILE A 68 18.59 -25.11 -1.40
C ILE A 68 18.09 -26.35 -0.65
N CYS A 69 16.87 -26.30 -0.11
CA CYS A 69 16.26 -27.42 0.60
C CYS A 69 15.68 -28.51 -0.32
N GLN A 70 15.45 -28.22 -1.61
CA GLN A 70 14.89 -29.20 -2.55
C GLN A 70 15.94 -30.18 -3.11
N GLU A 71 17.21 -29.84 -3.07
CA GLU A 71 18.28 -30.74 -3.50
C GLU A 71 18.75 -31.67 -2.35
N GLY A 72 17.89 -32.63 -1.99
CA GLY A 72 18.37 -33.87 -1.35
C GLY A 72 18.69 -33.82 0.14
N LYS A 73 18.19 -32.91 0.96
CA LYS A 73 18.29 -32.97 2.41
C LYS A 73 17.13 -33.71 3.05
N PRO A 74 17.41 -34.60 4.04
CA PRO A 74 16.39 -35.47 4.62
C PRO A 74 15.34 -34.68 5.41
N GLN A 75 14.14 -35.26 5.46
CA GLN A 75 12.93 -34.82 6.15
C GLN A 75 13.11 -34.20 7.55
N ALA A 76 14.23 -34.43 8.19
CA ALA A 76 14.62 -33.85 9.49
C ALA A 76 14.77 -32.30 9.47
N ALA A 77 14.90 -31.67 8.29
CA ALA A 77 14.93 -30.22 8.17
C ALA A 77 13.50 -29.61 8.25
N VAL A 78 12.49 -30.37 7.85
CA VAL A 78 11.08 -29.98 7.94
C VAL A 78 10.59 -29.98 9.38
N ASP A 79 11.06 -30.92 10.20
CA ASP A 79 10.70 -31.01 11.63
C ASP A 79 11.29 -29.85 12.46
N ARG A 80 12.36 -29.22 12.01
CA ARG A 80 12.89 -28.02 12.68
C ARG A 80 12.06 -26.78 12.43
N THR A 81 11.25 -26.76 11.39
CA THR A 81 10.31 -25.67 11.11
C THR A 81 9.03 -25.78 11.95
N LEU A 82 8.83 -26.88 12.66
CA LEU A 82 7.73 -27.12 13.58
C LEU A 82 8.08 -26.79 15.04
N ASP A 83 9.31 -26.34 15.32
CA ASP A 83 9.66 -25.81 16.63
C ASP A 83 8.92 -24.46 16.81
N ASP A 84 7.98 -24.43 17.74
CA ASP A 84 7.15 -23.26 18.08
C ASP A 84 8.00 -21.99 18.32
N THR A 85 9.23 -22.13 18.77
CA THR A 85 10.16 -21.00 18.98
C THR A 85 10.67 -20.43 17.67
N ILE A 86 10.94 -21.29 16.67
CA ILE A 86 11.34 -20.87 15.33
C ILE A 86 10.13 -20.28 14.59
N PHE A 87 8.96 -20.86 14.76
CA PHE A 87 7.71 -20.35 14.18
C PHE A 87 7.35 -18.97 14.73
N LYS A 88 7.42 -18.78 16.06
CA LYS A 88 7.19 -17.49 16.72
C LYS A 88 8.22 -16.44 16.29
N GLY A 89 9.48 -16.79 16.19
CA GLY A 89 10.55 -15.93 15.71
C GLY A 89 10.36 -15.53 14.24
N TRP A 90 9.82 -16.43 13.44
CA TRP A 90 9.62 -16.20 12.01
C TRP A 90 8.39 -15.35 11.70
N ILE A 91 7.28 -15.56 12.40
CA ILE A 91 6.07 -14.73 12.31
C ILE A 91 6.38 -13.28 12.73
N GLN A 92 7.23 -13.09 13.74
CA GLN A 92 7.65 -11.76 14.21
C GLN A 92 8.59 -11.02 13.22
N ILE A 93 9.19 -11.70 12.27
CA ILE A 93 10.14 -11.12 11.30
C ILE A 93 9.42 -10.67 10.02
N ASP A 94 8.20 -11.11 9.76
CA ASP A 94 7.58 -11.00 8.44
C ASP A 94 7.30 -9.55 8.01
N ASN A 95 6.71 -8.71 8.85
CA ASN A 95 6.62 -7.29 8.55
C ASN A 95 6.64 -6.42 9.82
N PRO A 96 7.79 -5.86 10.19
CA PRO A 96 7.88 -5.05 11.41
C PRO A 96 7.10 -3.74 11.34
N TRP A 97 6.56 -3.39 10.19
CA TRP A 97 5.84 -2.15 9.93
C TRP A 97 4.32 -2.30 10.03
N THR A 98 3.79 -3.53 10.04
CA THR A 98 2.35 -3.76 10.19
C THR A 98 2.01 -4.36 11.56
N TYR A 99 0.76 -4.19 11.95
CA TYR A 99 0.16 -5.01 12.99
C TYR A 99 -0.17 -6.36 12.36
N ASP A 100 0.39 -7.43 12.91
CA ASP A 100 0.25 -8.76 12.34
C ASP A 100 -1.15 -9.32 12.64
N ASP A 101 -2.03 -9.19 11.66
CA ASP A 101 -3.35 -9.81 11.68
C ASP A 101 -3.31 -11.26 11.16
N GLU A 102 -2.17 -11.73 10.62
CA GLU A 102 -2.06 -13.03 9.93
C GLU A 102 -1.88 -14.23 10.88
N THR A 103 -1.67 -13.98 12.17
CA THR A 103 -1.52 -15.06 13.16
C THR A 103 -2.79 -15.83 13.46
N ASP A 104 -3.96 -15.28 13.11
CA ASP A 104 -5.26 -15.90 13.31
C ASP A 104 -5.91 -16.29 11.97
N ASP A 105 -5.45 -17.41 11.42
CA ASP A 105 -5.92 -17.94 10.14
C ASP A 105 -7.45 -18.16 10.10
N ALA A 106 -8.07 -18.43 11.24
CA ALA A 106 -9.52 -18.72 11.33
C ALA A 106 -10.39 -17.47 11.05
N ALA A 107 -9.84 -16.27 11.25
CA ALA A 107 -10.57 -15.01 11.02
C ALA A 107 -10.23 -14.35 9.69
N MET A 108 -9.35 -14.96 8.88
CA MET A 108 -8.92 -14.43 7.58
C MET A 108 -9.86 -14.86 6.47
N THR A 109 -10.22 -13.93 5.61
CA THR A 109 -11.04 -14.19 4.42
C THR A 109 -10.31 -13.84 3.14
N TYR A 110 -10.66 -14.49 2.03
CA TYR A 110 -10.18 -14.12 0.70
C TYR A 110 -11.19 -13.21 0.02
N VAL A 111 -10.68 -12.13 -0.56
CA VAL A 111 -11.49 -11.20 -1.35
C VAL A 111 -10.90 -11.04 -2.74
N ASN A 112 -11.78 -10.97 -3.74
CA ASN A 112 -11.40 -10.61 -5.09
C ASN A 112 -11.44 -9.09 -5.23
N LEU A 113 -10.27 -8.44 -5.34
CA LEU A 113 -10.15 -6.99 -5.42
C LEU A 113 -10.85 -6.38 -6.64
N GLN A 114 -11.02 -7.15 -7.73
CA GLN A 114 -11.72 -6.67 -8.93
C GLN A 114 -13.24 -6.61 -8.73
N LEU A 115 -13.79 -7.47 -7.88
CA LEU A 115 -15.21 -7.48 -7.51
C LEU A 115 -15.52 -6.53 -6.35
N ASN A 116 -14.50 -6.09 -5.63
CA ASN A 116 -14.59 -5.18 -4.51
C ASN A 116 -13.83 -3.87 -4.78
N PRO A 117 -14.19 -3.09 -5.80
CA PRO A 117 -13.52 -1.84 -6.11
C PRO A 117 -13.60 -0.88 -4.92
N GLU A 118 -12.56 -0.07 -4.75
CA GLU A 118 -12.56 0.94 -3.69
C GLU A 118 -13.75 1.91 -3.85
N ARG A 119 -14.38 2.25 -2.74
CA ARG A 119 -15.50 3.21 -2.69
C ARG A 119 -15.08 4.43 -1.89
N TYR A 120 -14.91 5.54 -2.58
CA TYR A 120 -14.41 6.77 -1.97
C TYR A 120 -15.45 7.55 -1.18
N THR A 121 -16.69 7.16 -1.25
CA THR A 121 -17.79 7.77 -0.50
C THR A 121 -17.61 7.63 1.02
N GLY A 122 -17.01 6.55 1.49
CA GLY A 122 -16.68 6.32 2.90
C GLY A 122 -15.52 7.17 3.43
N TYR A 123 -14.82 7.92 2.57
CA TYR A 123 -13.73 8.82 2.97
C TYR A 123 -14.21 10.25 3.30
N ALA A 124 -15.50 10.46 3.43
CA ALA A 124 -16.11 11.75 3.79
C ALA A 124 -16.82 11.65 5.15
N GLY A 125 -17.04 12.83 5.77
CA GLY A 125 -17.81 12.94 7.00
C GLY A 125 -17.02 12.76 8.29
N PRO A 126 -17.71 12.77 9.45
CA PRO A 126 -17.09 12.78 10.78
C PRO A 126 -16.23 11.55 11.07
N SER A 127 -16.65 10.36 10.62
CA SER A 127 -15.91 9.11 10.81
C SER A 127 -14.55 9.17 10.09
N ALA A 128 -14.56 9.54 8.80
CA ALA A 128 -13.32 9.71 8.04
C ALA A 128 -12.42 10.79 8.65
N GLN A 129 -12.99 11.89 9.14
CA GLN A 129 -12.24 12.94 9.83
C GLN A 129 -11.58 12.41 11.11
N ARG A 130 -12.28 11.58 11.88
CA ARG A 130 -11.73 10.93 13.09
C ARG A 130 -10.55 10.04 12.75
N ILE A 131 -10.69 9.18 11.74
CA ILE A 131 -9.61 8.30 11.25
C ILE A 131 -8.37 9.12 10.88
N TRP A 132 -8.54 10.14 10.02
CA TRP A 132 -7.41 10.98 9.60
C TRP A 132 -6.80 11.77 10.75
N THR A 133 -7.61 12.27 11.68
CA THR A 133 -7.13 12.95 12.88
C THR A 133 -6.27 12.00 13.72
N ALA A 134 -6.71 10.76 13.93
CA ALA A 134 -5.93 9.76 14.65
C ALA A 134 -4.62 9.44 13.93
N VAL A 135 -4.67 9.18 12.61
CA VAL A 135 -3.47 8.90 11.81
C VAL A 135 -2.44 10.03 11.92
N TYR A 136 -2.86 11.29 11.76
CA TYR A 136 -1.95 12.43 11.82
C TYR A 136 -1.51 12.76 13.24
N LYS A 137 -2.41 12.71 14.23
CA LYS A 137 -2.11 13.02 15.62
C LYS A 137 -1.09 12.05 16.20
N GLU A 138 -1.24 10.75 15.91
CA GLU A 138 -0.33 9.74 16.43
C GLU A 138 1.05 9.78 15.77
N ASN A 139 1.12 10.16 14.50
CA ASN A 139 2.34 10.03 13.70
C ASN A 139 2.95 11.36 13.26
N CYS A 140 2.17 12.45 13.27
CA CYS A 140 2.59 13.77 12.83
C CYS A 140 2.07 14.85 13.79
N PRO A 141 2.47 14.84 15.08
CA PRO A 141 1.80 15.59 16.15
C PRO A 141 1.83 17.12 15.97
N GLN A 142 2.77 17.68 15.22
CA GLN A 142 2.94 19.13 15.09
C GLN A 142 3.38 19.52 13.69
N TYR A 143 2.48 19.41 12.74
CA TYR A 143 2.79 19.83 11.37
C TYR A 143 2.38 21.28 11.11
N PRO A 144 3.16 21.98 10.28
CA PRO A 144 4.57 21.79 9.92
C PRO A 144 5.49 22.47 10.95
N SER A 145 6.34 21.71 11.62
CA SER A 145 7.36 22.26 12.50
C SER A 145 8.71 22.28 11.79
N GLU A 146 9.40 23.41 11.80
CA GLU A 146 10.77 23.52 11.29
C GLU A 146 11.78 22.69 12.11
N GLU A 147 11.41 22.35 13.35
CA GLU A 147 12.23 21.59 14.28
C GLU A 147 12.18 20.07 14.03
N TRP A 148 11.40 19.62 13.06
CA TRP A 148 11.32 18.19 12.77
C TRP A 148 12.63 17.67 12.19
N CYS A 149 13.14 16.59 12.76
CA CYS A 149 14.22 15.82 12.16
C CYS A 149 13.80 15.29 10.78
N ASN A 150 14.76 15.00 9.93
CA ASN A 150 14.50 14.55 8.55
C ASN A 150 13.63 13.31 8.50
N GLU A 151 13.78 12.41 9.44
CA GLU A 151 13.09 11.13 9.54
C GLU A 151 11.58 11.33 9.82
N LYS A 152 11.23 12.23 10.72
CA LYS A 152 9.83 12.61 10.97
C LYS A 152 9.21 13.29 9.77
N LYS A 153 9.99 14.10 9.03
CA LYS A 153 9.55 14.69 7.76
C LYS A 153 9.25 13.62 6.71
N VAL A 154 10.06 12.56 6.66
CA VAL A 154 9.82 11.43 5.76
C VAL A 154 8.49 10.75 6.11
N MET A 155 8.27 10.43 7.40
CA MET A 155 7.01 9.82 7.85
C MET A 155 5.79 10.67 7.47
N TYR A 156 5.86 11.99 7.72
CA TYR A 156 4.80 12.91 7.30
C TYR A 156 4.57 12.86 5.79
N LYS A 157 5.63 12.88 4.98
CA LYS A 157 5.52 12.82 3.50
C LYS A 157 4.83 11.53 3.04
N LEU A 158 5.12 10.40 3.68
CA LEU A 158 4.47 9.12 3.36
C LEU A 158 2.97 9.20 3.62
N ILE A 159 2.56 9.65 4.80
CA ILE A 159 1.14 9.76 5.17
C ILE A 159 0.43 10.80 4.30
N SER A 160 1.02 11.98 4.13
CA SER A 160 0.46 13.05 3.29
C SER A 160 0.36 12.64 1.82
N GLY A 161 1.33 11.90 1.30
CA GLY A 161 1.32 11.38 -0.06
C GLY A 161 0.22 10.34 -0.29
N LEU A 162 0.03 9.43 0.67
CA LEU A 162 -1.07 8.46 0.64
C LEU A 162 -2.43 9.15 0.70
N HIS A 163 -2.60 10.12 1.60
CA HIS A 163 -3.81 10.93 1.70
C HIS A 163 -4.08 11.73 0.41
N SER A 164 -3.03 12.25 -0.22
CA SER A 164 -3.13 12.95 -1.50
C SER A 164 -3.59 12.00 -2.61
N SER A 165 -3.06 10.78 -2.66
CA SER A 165 -3.51 9.73 -3.59
C SER A 165 -5.00 9.43 -3.43
N ILE A 166 -5.46 9.22 -2.20
CA ILE A 166 -6.87 9.00 -1.89
C ILE A 166 -7.71 10.21 -2.34
N SER A 167 -7.27 11.43 -2.07
CA SER A 167 -7.98 12.65 -2.49
C SER A 167 -8.08 12.77 -4.01
N VAL A 168 -7.04 12.37 -4.75
CA VAL A 168 -7.07 12.30 -6.22
C VAL A 168 -8.11 11.29 -6.69
N HIS A 169 -8.16 10.10 -6.10
CA HIS A 169 -9.15 9.09 -6.47
C HIS A 169 -10.58 9.51 -6.13
N ILE A 170 -10.80 10.15 -4.98
CA ILE A 170 -12.12 10.73 -4.65
C ILE A 170 -12.55 11.73 -5.73
N ALA A 171 -11.63 12.55 -6.23
CA ALA A 171 -11.94 13.52 -7.26
C ALA A 171 -12.14 12.90 -8.64
N SER A 172 -11.41 11.82 -8.97
CA SER A 172 -11.50 11.14 -10.27
C SER A 172 -12.73 10.25 -10.41
N GLU A 173 -13.19 9.67 -9.30
CA GLU A 173 -14.34 8.75 -9.22
C GLU A 173 -15.35 9.28 -8.19
N TYR A 174 -15.82 10.51 -8.41
CA TYR A 174 -16.74 11.18 -7.51
C TYR A 174 -18.19 10.79 -7.79
N LEU A 175 -18.99 10.58 -6.74
CA LEU A 175 -20.41 10.35 -6.86
C LEU A 175 -21.13 11.68 -7.14
N LEU A 176 -21.41 11.95 -8.41
CA LEU A 176 -22.06 13.19 -8.86
C LEU A 176 -23.55 13.22 -8.51
N ASP A 177 -24.24 12.09 -8.65
CA ASP A 177 -25.65 11.94 -8.31
C ASP A 177 -25.87 10.57 -7.67
N SER A 178 -26.28 10.59 -6.40
CA SER A 178 -26.55 9.37 -5.63
C SER A 178 -27.86 8.68 -6.05
N SER A 179 -28.81 9.42 -6.57
CA SER A 179 -30.11 8.88 -7.01
C SER A 179 -29.98 8.14 -8.35
N ALA A 180 -29.19 8.69 -9.25
CA ALA A 180 -28.89 8.10 -10.56
C ALA A 180 -27.68 7.15 -10.55
N ASN A 181 -26.98 7.00 -9.42
CA ASN A 181 -25.71 6.28 -9.31
C ASN A 181 -24.69 6.74 -10.37
N LEU A 182 -24.66 8.06 -10.61
CA LEU A 182 -23.82 8.68 -11.61
C LEU A 182 -22.44 9.02 -11.01
N TRP A 183 -21.41 8.45 -11.55
CA TRP A 183 -20.01 8.69 -11.16
C TRP A 183 -19.29 9.48 -12.24
N GLY A 184 -18.38 10.38 -11.82
CA GLY A 184 -17.61 11.18 -12.75
C GLY A 184 -16.48 11.92 -12.04
N GLN A 185 -15.86 12.85 -12.76
CA GLN A 185 -14.76 13.64 -12.24
C GLN A 185 -15.26 14.92 -11.56
N ASN A 186 -14.75 15.19 -10.37
CA ASN A 186 -14.95 16.47 -9.68
C ASN A 186 -13.64 17.27 -9.72
N VAL A 187 -13.54 18.10 -10.75
CA VAL A 187 -12.33 18.91 -11.04
C VAL A 187 -12.07 19.94 -9.96
N GLN A 188 -13.13 20.58 -9.43
CA GLN A 188 -13.03 21.56 -8.36
C GLN A 188 -12.47 20.93 -7.08
N MET A 189 -12.92 19.73 -6.74
CA MET A 189 -12.41 19.00 -5.59
C MET A 189 -10.91 18.64 -5.75
N LEU A 190 -10.48 18.27 -6.96
CA LEU A 190 -9.06 18.02 -7.25
C LEU A 190 -8.22 19.28 -7.01
N TYR A 191 -8.70 20.41 -7.51
CA TYR A 191 -8.05 21.70 -7.31
C TYR A 191 -7.94 22.06 -5.83
N ASP A 192 -9.04 22.07 -5.11
CA ASP A 192 -9.10 22.50 -3.71
C ASP A 192 -8.36 21.58 -2.76
N ARG A 193 -8.41 20.26 -2.99
CA ARG A 193 -7.81 19.28 -2.07
C ARG A 193 -6.37 18.93 -2.40
N VAL A 194 -5.94 19.06 -3.63
CA VAL A 194 -4.63 18.58 -4.07
C VAL A 194 -3.80 19.69 -4.70
N TRP A 195 -4.28 20.28 -5.81
CA TRP A 195 -3.50 21.18 -6.63
C TRP A 195 -3.13 22.48 -5.91
N LYS A 196 -4.07 23.08 -5.23
CA LYS A 196 -3.88 24.29 -4.43
C LYS A 196 -2.82 24.16 -3.31
N HIS A 197 -2.40 22.93 -3.04
CA HIS A 197 -1.42 22.59 -2.02
C HIS A 197 -0.20 21.89 -2.64
N PRO A 198 0.82 22.64 -3.11
CA PRO A 198 1.97 22.07 -3.82
C PRO A 198 2.69 20.95 -3.04
N ASP A 199 2.70 21.03 -1.71
CA ASP A 199 3.30 19.99 -0.88
C ASP A 199 2.57 18.66 -0.97
N ARG A 200 1.25 18.68 -1.14
CA ARG A 200 0.46 17.43 -1.34
C ARG A 200 0.83 16.73 -2.65
N VAL A 201 1.00 17.51 -3.71
CA VAL A 201 1.47 17.00 -5.01
C VAL A 201 2.89 16.45 -4.88
N ARG A 202 3.81 17.19 -4.26
CA ARG A 202 5.19 16.72 -4.02
C ARG A 202 5.22 15.44 -3.20
N ASN A 203 4.40 15.34 -2.14
CA ASN A 203 4.34 14.17 -1.28
C ASN A 203 3.73 12.95 -2.01
N LEU A 204 2.77 13.17 -2.92
CA LEU A 204 2.25 12.11 -3.81
C LEU A 204 3.36 11.55 -4.71
N TYR A 205 4.16 12.42 -5.35
CA TYR A 205 5.29 11.97 -6.15
C TYR A 205 6.36 11.29 -5.29
N PHE A 206 6.60 11.79 -4.08
CA PHE A 206 7.57 11.19 -3.16
C PHE A 206 7.21 9.75 -2.81
N ILE A 207 5.97 9.48 -2.38
CA ILE A 207 5.54 8.12 -2.05
C ILE A 207 5.55 7.20 -3.28
N PHE A 208 5.15 7.71 -4.46
CA PHE A 208 5.23 6.96 -5.71
C PHE A 208 6.66 6.51 -6.02
N LEU A 209 7.63 7.42 -5.93
CA LEU A 209 9.04 7.11 -6.17
C LEU A 209 9.62 6.18 -5.10
N LEU A 210 9.21 6.33 -3.84
CA LEU A 210 9.63 5.45 -2.75
C LEU A 210 9.17 4.01 -3.00
N VAL A 211 7.90 3.81 -3.38
CA VAL A 211 7.36 2.47 -3.68
C VAL A 211 8.03 1.88 -4.93
N LEU A 212 8.27 2.69 -5.95
CA LEU A 212 9.06 2.28 -7.12
C LEU A 212 10.47 1.83 -6.72
N ARG A 213 11.13 2.57 -5.84
CA ARG A 213 12.47 2.24 -5.34
C ARG A 213 12.46 0.90 -4.60
N ALA A 214 11.43 0.65 -3.80
CA ALA A 214 11.27 -0.64 -3.11
C ALA A 214 11.12 -1.80 -4.12
N VAL A 215 10.27 -1.65 -5.13
CA VAL A 215 10.12 -2.67 -6.18
C VAL A 215 11.44 -2.89 -6.93
N THR A 216 12.17 -1.83 -7.25
CA THR A 216 13.49 -1.94 -7.92
C THR A 216 14.52 -2.65 -7.04
N LYS A 217 14.54 -2.37 -5.73
CA LYS A 217 15.44 -3.01 -4.78
C LYS A 217 15.14 -4.50 -4.61
N ALA A 218 13.86 -4.88 -4.67
CA ALA A 218 13.41 -6.26 -4.60
C ALA A 218 13.38 -6.97 -5.97
N ALA A 219 13.93 -6.38 -7.04
CA ALA A 219 13.75 -6.89 -8.39
C ALA A 219 14.19 -8.34 -8.57
N ASP A 220 15.38 -8.69 -8.08
CA ASP A 220 15.93 -10.05 -8.20
C ASP A 220 15.05 -11.08 -7.47
N TYR A 221 14.56 -10.71 -6.28
CA TYR A 221 13.62 -11.53 -5.52
C TYR A 221 12.29 -11.73 -6.25
N LEU A 222 11.71 -10.63 -6.75
CA LEU A 222 10.42 -10.65 -7.45
C LEU A 222 10.50 -11.38 -8.81
N GLU A 223 11.64 -11.34 -9.47
CA GLU A 223 11.83 -12.07 -10.72
C GLU A 223 11.89 -13.58 -10.51
N GLN A 224 12.53 -14.03 -9.41
CA GLN A 224 12.67 -15.43 -9.07
C GLN A 224 11.44 -16.02 -8.39
N ALA A 225 10.52 -15.16 -7.91
CA ALA A 225 9.32 -15.60 -7.24
C ALA A 225 8.37 -16.38 -8.16
N GLU A 226 7.72 -17.39 -7.59
CA GLU A 226 6.70 -18.19 -8.29
C GLU A 226 5.31 -17.58 -8.12
N TYR A 227 4.69 -17.20 -9.24
CA TYR A 227 3.33 -16.66 -9.28
C TYR A 227 2.31 -17.76 -9.58
N ASN A 228 2.35 -18.82 -8.77
CA ASN A 228 1.59 -20.04 -9.01
C ASN A 228 0.13 -19.91 -8.54
N THR A 229 -0.80 -20.01 -9.49
CA THR A 229 -2.25 -20.06 -9.25
C THR A 229 -2.87 -21.39 -9.67
N GLY A 230 -2.05 -22.34 -10.16
CA GLY A 230 -2.51 -23.59 -10.75
C GLY A 230 -2.98 -23.47 -12.19
N ASN A 231 -3.02 -22.26 -12.75
CA ASN A 231 -3.30 -22.01 -14.17
C ASN A 231 -2.03 -21.54 -14.88
N HIS A 232 -1.36 -22.48 -15.53
CA HIS A 232 -0.06 -22.24 -16.16
C HIS A 232 -0.05 -21.07 -17.16
N VAL A 233 -1.12 -20.86 -17.90
CA VAL A 233 -1.21 -19.75 -18.88
C VAL A 233 -1.26 -18.39 -18.18
N GLU A 234 -2.07 -18.28 -17.14
CA GLU A 234 -2.18 -17.04 -16.34
C GLU A 234 -0.91 -16.81 -15.52
N ASP A 235 -0.27 -17.86 -15.04
CA ASP A 235 0.98 -17.79 -14.27
C ASP A 235 2.13 -17.26 -15.16
N LEU A 236 2.27 -17.77 -16.38
CA LEU A 236 3.24 -17.26 -17.35
C LEU A 236 2.97 -15.81 -17.75
N LYS A 237 1.70 -15.44 -17.92
CA LYS A 237 1.30 -14.06 -18.19
C LYS A 237 1.69 -13.15 -17.04
N THR A 238 1.40 -13.55 -15.80
CA THR A 238 1.76 -12.80 -14.59
C THR A 238 3.27 -12.59 -14.52
N GLN A 239 4.05 -13.66 -14.69
CA GLN A 239 5.51 -13.58 -14.66
C GLN A 239 6.07 -12.69 -15.78
N SER A 240 5.48 -12.76 -16.98
CA SER A 240 5.84 -11.88 -18.10
C SER A 240 5.59 -10.41 -17.79
N LEU A 241 4.44 -10.07 -17.20
CA LEU A 241 4.12 -8.70 -16.81
C LEU A 241 5.04 -8.19 -15.69
N VAL A 242 5.38 -9.02 -14.70
CA VAL A 242 6.35 -8.67 -13.67
C VAL A 242 7.71 -8.38 -14.28
N ARG A 243 8.23 -9.26 -15.15
CA ARG A 243 9.50 -9.04 -15.85
C ARG A 243 9.47 -7.77 -16.70
N GLN A 244 8.40 -7.54 -17.45
CA GLN A 244 8.24 -6.33 -18.26
C GLN A 244 8.27 -5.06 -17.40
N LEU A 245 7.71 -5.11 -16.21
CA LEU A 245 7.77 -4.02 -15.24
C LEU A 245 9.20 -3.83 -14.72
N LEU A 246 9.83 -4.89 -14.22
CA LEU A 246 11.15 -4.84 -13.58
C LEU A 246 12.28 -4.40 -14.53
N TYR A 247 12.24 -4.83 -15.80
CA TYR A 247 13.23 -4.47 -16.82
C TYR A 247 12.92 -3.20 -17.59
N ASN A 248 11.95 -2.41 -17.15
CA ASN A 248 11.67 -1.14 -17.78
C ASN A 248 12.78 -0.12 -17.48
N ASN A 249 13.57 0.26 -18.51
CA ASN A 249 14.68 1.20 -18.38
C ASN A 249 14.28 2.55 -17.78
N LYS A 250 13.04 3.00 -18.00
CA LYS A 250 12.52 4.24 -17.42
C LYS A 250 12.27 4.11 -15.94
N LEU A 251 11.83 2.94 -15.47
CA LEU A 251 11.70 2.64 -14.05
C LEU A 251 13.07 2.68 -13.37
N LEU A 252 14.04 1.97 -13.92
CA LEU A 252 15.38 1.90 -13.38
C LEU A 252 16.06 3.28 -13.34
N SER A 253 15.87 4.10 -14.36
CA SER A 253 16.44 5.45 -14.40
C SER A 253 15.78 6.41 -13.42
N ALA A 254 14.47 6.35 -13.24
CA ALA A 254 13.73 7.20 -12.32
C ALA A 254 14.05 6.92 -10.84
N CYS A 255 14.47 5.68 -10.51
CA CYS A 255 14.75 5.26 -9.14
C CYS A 255 16.19 5.53 -8.67
N ARG A 256 17.05 6.06 -9.53
CA ARG A 256 18.46 6.27 -9.18
C ARG A 256 18.72 7.45 -8.23
N VAL A 257 17.86 8.45 -8.17
CA VAL A 257 18.20 9.73 -7.52
C VAL A 257 17.02 10.39 -6.86
N PRO A 258 16.12 10.14 -6.13
CA PRO A 258 15.60 11.10 -5.15
C PRO A 258 15.60 10.62 -3.71
N PHE A 259 16.03 9.40 -3.45
CA PHE A 259 15.87 8.81 -2.15
C PHE A 259 17.06 7.91 -1.82
N ASP A 260 17.88 8.35 -0.87
CA ASP A 260 18.93 7.53 -0.28
C ASP A 260 18.42 6.97 1.05
N GLU A 261 17.87 5.77 0.98
CA GLU A 261 17.36 5.09 2.15
C GLU A 261 18.42 4.82 3.22
N VAL A 262 19.69 4.70 2.82
CA VAL A 262 20.79 4.41 3.74
C VAL A 262 21.05 5.59 4.68
N ASN A 263 20.89 6.81 4.20
CA ASN A 263 21.19 8.01 4.97
C ASN A 263 20.06 8.46 5.91
N ILE A 264 18.88 7.92 5.78
CA ILE A 264 17.73 8.35 6.59
C ILE A 264 17.93 8.03 8.09
N TRP A 265 18.60 6.91 8.39
CA TRP A 265 18.73 6.40 9.75
C TRP A 265 20.16 6.48 10.32
N GLN A 266 21.03 7.29 9.71
CA GLN A 266 22.45 7.37 10.09
C GLN A 266 22.76 8.35 11.23
N GLY A 267 21.77 9.02 11.84
CA GLY A 267 21.96 9.90 13.00
C GLY A 267 22.34 9.15 14.28
N GLN A 268 22.81 9.89 15.30
CA GLN A 268 23.22 9.32 16.61
C GLN A 268 22.12 8.47 17.27
N ASN A 269 20.84 8.74 16.99
CA ASN A 269 19.68 8.02 17.51
C ASN A 269 18.94 7.22 16.42
N GLY A 270 19.62 6.89 15.32
CA GLY A 270 18.98 6.25 14.16
C GLY A 270 18.19 4.97 14.48
N PRO A 271 18.75 3.99 15.21
CA PRO A 271 18.05 2.75 15.56
C PRO A 271 16.79 2.98 16.40
N ASP A 272 16.86 3.86 17.43
CA ASP A 272 15.73 4.16 18.32
C ASP A 272 14.62 4.87 17.54
N LEU A 273 15.00 5.78 16.64
CA LEU A 273 14.06 6.51 15.80
C LEU A 273 13.38 5.59 14.78
N LEU A 274 14.13 4.66 14.18
CA LEU A 274 13.58 3.63 13.31
C LEU A 274 12.52 2.81 14.04
N GLN A 275 12.83 2.34 15.26
CA GLN A 275 11.89 1.58 16.09
C GLN A 275 10.65 2.41 16.45
N GLN A 276 10.83 3.70 16.79
CA GLN A 276 9.72 4.61 17.07
C GLN A 276 8.81 4.75 15.85
N ILE A 277 9.35 4.97 14.65
CA ILE A 277 8.59 5.12 13.42
C ILE A 277 7.90 3.82 13.03
N GLN A 278 8.54 2.67 13.23
CA GLN A 278 7.90 1.37 13.03
C GLN A 278 6.68 1.21 13.93
N ASN A 279 6.79 1.55 15.22
CA ASN A 279 5.67 1.47 16.16
C ASN A 279 4.54 2.43 15.76
N GLN A 280 4.85 3.66 15.34
CA GLN A 280 3.86 4.61 14.85
C GLN A 280 3.14 4.08 13.59
N PHE A 281 3.87 3.46 12.69
CA PHE A 281 3.28 2.88 11.47
C PHE A 281 2.40 1.66 11.80
N ARG A 282 2.79 0.83 12.76
CA ARG A 282 1.94 -0.25 13.29
C ARG A 282 0.64 0.27 13.88
N ASN A 283 0.68 1.41 14.59
CA ASN A 283 -0.53 2.07 15.07
C ASN A 283 -1.43 2.52 13.92
N ILE A 284 -0.88 3.05 12.82
CA ILE A 284 -1.67 3.38 11.62
C ILE A 284 -2.34 2.14 11.06
N SER A 285 -1.62 1.02 10.98
CA SER A 285 -2.18 -0.26 10.54
C SER A 285 -3.37 -0.68 11.44
N ALA A 286 -3.22 -0.58 12.76
CA ALA A 286 -4.28 -0.88 13.72
C ALA A 286 -5.49 0.08 13.62
N ILE A 287 -5.27 1.37 13.28
CA ILE A 287 -6.34 2.34 13.06
C ILE A 287 -7.25 1.93 11.89
N MET A 288 -6.73 1.17 10.91
CA MET A 288 -7.55 0.68 9.80
C MET A 288 -8.69 -0.26 10.27
N ASN A 289 -8.55 -0.91 11.43
CA ASN A 289 -9.63 -1.71 12.03
C ASN A 289 -10.83 -0.85 12.47
N CYS A 290 -10.61 0.44 12.69
CA CYS A 290 -11.64 1.39 13.11
C CYS A 290 -12.42 2.02 11.95
N VAL A 291 -12.13 1.64 10.71
CA VAL A 291 -12.84 2.16 9.53
C VAL A 291 -14.16 1.43 9.38
N GLY A 292 -15.28 2.13 9.56
CA GLY A 292 -16.61 1.54 9.55
C GLY A 292 -17.11 1.07 8.17
N CYS A 293 -16.60 1.62 7.08
CA CYS A 293 -16.90 1.14 5.72
C CYS A 293 -16.00 -0.04 5.36
N GLU A 294 -16.56 -1.22 5.15
CA GLU A 294 -15.79 -2.45 4.87
C GLU A 294 -14.89 -2.34 3.63
N LYS A 295 -15.40 -1.79 2.51
CA LYS A 295 -14.58 -1.56 1.32
C LYS A 295 -13.48 -0.53 1.57
N CYS A 296 -13.76 0.51 2.34
CA CYS A 296 -12.74 1.48 2.73
C CYS A 296 -11.71 0.84 3.68
N ARG A 297 -12.15 -0.02 4.60
CA ARG A 297 -11.29 -0.80 5.49
C ARG A 297 -10.38 -1.75 4.71
N LEU A 298 -10.96 -2.53 3.78
CA LEU A 298 -10.21 -3.41 2.87
C LEU A 298 -9.10 -2.67 2.14
N TRP A 299 -9.44 -1.58 1.46
CA TRP A 299 -8.48 -0.83 0.67
C TRP A 299 -7.51 -0.03 1.54
N GLY A 300 -7.93 0.45 2.71
CA GLY A 300 -7.06 1.07 3.71
C GLY A 300 -6.00 0.10 4.21
N LYS A 301 -6.40 -1.11 4.61
CA LYS A 301 -5.48 -2.19 5.01
C LYS A 301 -4.52 -2.55 3.88
N LEU A 302 -5.02 -2.74 2.67
CA LEU A 302 -4.19 -3.07 1.51
C LEU A 302 -3.15 -1.98 1.21
N GLN A 303 -3.54 -0.71 1.22
CA GLN A 303 -2.62 0.42 0.96
C GLN A 303 -1.57 0.57 2.07
N VAL A 304 -1.98 0.44 3.33
CA VAL A 304 -1.07 0.49 4.48
C VAL A 304 -0.10 -0.70 4.44
N ASN A 305 -0.57 -1.90 4.14
CA ASN A 305 0.28 -3.09 4.01
C ASN A 305 1.26 -2.95 2.83
N GLY A 306 0.81 -2.42 1.69
CA GLY A 306 1.68 -2.14 0.55
C GLY A 306 2.80 -1.15 0.88
N LEU A 307 2.50 -0.09 1.65
CA LEU A 307 3.50 0.87 2.11
C LEU A 307 4.44 0.25 3.15
N ALA A 308 3.92 -0.53 4.08
CA ALA A 308 4.70 -1.28 5.05
C ALA A 308 5.69 -2.25 4.37
N THR A 309 5.23 -2.91 3.32
CA THR A 309 6.09 -3.79 2.51
C THR A 309 7.18 -3.02 1.79
N ALA A 310 6.86 -1.85 1.24
CA ALA A 310 7.88 -0.98 0.66
C ALA A 310 8.94 -0.56 1.69
N LEU A 311 8.52 -0.19 2.90
CA LEU A 311 9.44 0.16 4.00
C LEU A 311 10.25 -1.05 4.46
N LYS A 312 9.64 -2.24 4.57
CA LYS A 312 10.33 -3.49 4.87
C LYS A 312 11.45 -3.75 3.87
N VAL A 313 11.18 -3.65 2.57
CA VAL A 313 12.18 -3.86 1.51
C VAL A 313 13.30 -2.81 1.57
N LEU A 314 12.95 -1.52 1.73
CA LEU A 314 13.93 -0.44 1.71
C LEU A 314 14.86 -0.47 2.93
N PHE A 315 14.29 -0.72 4.10
CA PHE A 315 15.02 -0.71 5.38
C PHE A 315 15.37 -2.11 5.89
N PHE A 316 15.26 -3.11 5.01
CA PHE A 316 15.83 -4.41 5.28
C PHE A 316 17.35 -4.27 5.36
N VAL A 317 17.87 -4.46 6.57
CA VAL A 317 19.32 -4.46 6.81
C VAL A 317 19.83 -5.86 6.51
N ASP A 318 20.51 -6.02 5.38
CA ASP A 318 21.31 -7.21 5.13
C ASP A 318 22.27 -7.37 6.31
N GLY A 319 22.00 -8.40 7.08
CA GLY A 319 22.73 -8.64 8.34
C GLY A 319 24.20 -8.92 8.10
N LYS A 320 24.99 -7.87 7.90
CA LYS A 320 26.47 -7.99 8.00
C LYS A 320 26.94 -8.63 9.33
N ASN A 321 26.03 -8.73 10.31
CA ASN A 321 26.26 -9.38 11.60
C ASN A 321 25.35 -10.59 11.88
N ASN A 322 24.44 -10.97 10.97
CA ASN A 322 23.60 -12.16 11.10
C ASN A 322 23.57 -12.90 9.75
N VAL A 323 24.36 -13.94 9.65
CA VAL A 323 24.74 -14.70 8.45
C VAL A 323 23.56 -15.33 7.67
N ASN A 324 22.30 -15.17 8.09
CA ASN A 324 21.15 -15.90 7.52
C ASN A 324 19.87 -15.08 7.35
N LYS A 325 19.91 -13.73 7.23
CA LYS A 325 18.68 -12.96 6.96
C LYS A 325 18.61 -12.58 5.50
N THR A 326 17.87 -13.35 4.72
CA THR A 326 17.45 -13.00 3.36
C THR A 326 16.10 -12.26 3.40
N LEU A 327 15.88 -11.37 2.44
CA LEU A 327 14.57 -10.71 2.28
C LEU A 327 13.51 -11.80 2.01
N GLN A 328 12.48 -11.84 2.83
CA GLN A 328 11.34 -12.72 2.64
C GLN A 328 10.06 -11.91 2.57
N LEU A 329 9.28 -12.11 1.53
CA LEU A 329 7.99 -11.46 1.34
C LEU A 329 6.89 -12.53 1.25
N GLN A 330 5.79 -12.24 1.92
CA GLN A 330 4.59 -13.04 1.78
C GLN A 330 3.85 -12.69 0.49
N ARG A 331 3.04 -13.61 -0.01
CA ARG A 331 2.18 -13.35 -1.17
C ARG A 331 1.33 -12.10 -0.98
N ASN A 332 0.69 -11.94 0.18
CA ASN A 332 -0.13 -10.78 0.51
C ASN A 332 0.67 -9.47 0.49
N GLU A 333 1.90 -9.46 0.97
CA GLU A 333 2.78 -8.29 0.94
C GLU A 333 3.07 -7.86 -0.50
N VAL A 334 3.35 -8.83 -1.37
CA VAL A 334 3.62 -8.56 -2.80
C VAL A 334 2.36 -8.05 -3.50
N ILE A 335 1.20 -8.64 -3.22
CA ILE A 335 -0.08 -8.16 -3.76
C ILE A 335 -0.35 -6.73 -3.31
N ALA A 336 -0.18 -6.44 -2.03
CA ALA A 336 -0.41 -5.12 -1.48
C ALA A 336 0.56 -4.08 -2.08
N LEU A 337 1.84 -4.42 -2.22
CA LEU A 337 2.86 -3.57 -2.81
C LEU A 337 2.53 -3.17 -4.26
N PHE A 338 2.15 -4.13 -5.11
CA PHE A 338 1.83 -3.84 -6.51
C PHE A 338 0.48 -3.14 -6.68
N ASN A 339 -0.51 -3.46 -5.85
CA ASN A 339 -1.78 -2.74 -5.87
C ASN A 339 -1.59 -1.28 -5.41
N LEU A 340 -0.79 -1.02 -4.37
CA LEU A 340 -0.43 0.34 -3.97
C LEU A 340 0.29 1.07 -5.10
N LEU A 341 1.29 0.44 -5.72
CA LEU A 341 2.02 1.05 -6.85
C LEU A 341 1.08 1.39 -8.01
N ASN A 342 0.14 0.51 -8.33
CA ASN A 342 -0.88 0.78 -9.35
C ASN A 342 -1.74 1.99 -8.98
N ARG A 343 -2.21 2.08 -7.72
CA ARG A 343 -3.00 3.22 -7.22
C ARG A 343 -2.23 4.54 -7.30
N LEU A 344 -1.00 4.54 -6.84
CA LEU A 344 -0.14 5.72 -6.92
C LEU A 344 0.14 6.13 -8.38
N SER A 345 0.36 5.14 -9.26
CA SER A 345 0.54 5.38 -10.69
C SER A 345 -0.69 6.03 -11.34
N GLN A 346 -1.90 5.57 -10.98
CA GLN A 346 -3.15 6.19 -11.43
C GLN A 346 -3.27 7.63 -10.93
N SER A 347 -2.96 7.88 -9.66
CA SER A 347 -3.01 9.22 -9.07
C SER A 347 -2.05 10.19 -9.76
N VAL A 348 -0.79 9.77 -9.95
CA VAL A 348 0.22 10.56 -10.63
C VAL A 348 -0.18 10.86 -12.07
N LYS A 349 -0.71 9.85 -12.78
CA LYS A 349 -1.22 10.02 -14.14
C LYS A 349 -2.35 11.03 -14.19
N PHE A 350 -3.34 10.91 -13.31
CA PHE A 350 -4.50 11.80 -13.28
C PHE A 350 -4.10 13.25 -12.98
N VAL A 351 -3.24 13.48 -11.98
CA VAL A 351 -2.71 14.82 -11.65
C VAL A 351 -1.97 15.40 -12.86
N HIS A 352 -1.16 14.61 -13.54
CA HIS A 352 -0.44 15.07 -14.73
C HIS A 352 -1.40 15.42 -15.89
N ASP A 353 -2.36 14.56 -16.17
CA ASP A 353 -3.30 14.77 -17.29
C ASP A 353 -4.21 15.99 -17.04
N MET A 354 -4.53 16.27 -15.77
CA MET A 354 -5.33 17.42 -15.36
C MET A 354 -4.52 18.72 -15.21
N GLY A 355 -3.19 18.65 -15.22
CA GLY A 355 -2.29 19.79 -15.02
C GLY A 355 -2.66 21.03 -15.83
N PRO A 356 -2.81 20.94 -17.18
CA PRO A 356 -3.17 22.10 -17.99
C PRO A 356 -4.49 22.79 -17.61
N LEU A 357 -5.46 22.01 -17.10
CA LEU A 357 -6.73 22.53 -16.61
C LEU A 357 -6.55 23.20 -15.24
N MET A 358 -5.80 22.60 -14.34
CA MET A 358 -5.49 23.14 -13.03
C MET A 358 -4.73 24.48 -13.12
N GLU A 359 -3.77 24.61 -14.02
CA GLU A 359 -3.05 25.85 -14.27
C GLU A 359 -3.96 26.98 -14.79
N LYS A 360 -5.00 26.66 -15.57
CA LYS A 360 -6.01 27.63 -15.98
C LYS A 360 -6.85 28.11 -14.80
N MET A 361 -7.25 27.20 -13.91
CA MET A 361 -8.00 27.54 -12.71
C MET A 361 -7.20 28.44 -11.78
N GLU A 362 -5.92 28.12 -11.57
CA GLU A 362 -5.00 28.92 -10.73
C GLU A 362 -4.85 30.35 -11.26
N ARG A 363 -4.73 30.54 -12.58
CA ARG A 363 -4.67 31.87 -13.20
C ARG A 363 -5.96 32.66 -13.02
N HIS A 364 -7.11 32.00 -13.01
CA HIS A 364 -8.40 32.61 -12.75
C HIS A 364 -8.54 33.08 -11.30
N ASP A 365 -8.15 32.24 -10.33
CA ASP A 365 -8.16 32.59 -8.91
C ASP A 365 -7.19 33.74 -8.58
N SER A 366 -6.09 33.85 -9.32
CA SER A 366 -5.06 34.89 -9.11
C SER A 366 -5.38 36.22 -9.79
N SER A 367 -6.44 36.30 -10.59
CA SER A 367 -6.82 37.53 -11.28
C SER A 367 -7.61 38.48 -10.35
N PRO A 368 -7.30 39.79 -10.29
CA PRO A 368 -7.96 40.76 -9.40
C PRO A 368 -9.46 40.96 -9.68
N THR A 369 -9.96 40.42 -10.76
CA THR A 369 -11.35 40.58 -11.21
C THR A 369 -12.28 39.42 -10.80
N GLY A 370 -11.79 38.43 -10.06
CA GLY A 370 -12.53 37.24 -9.64
C GLY A 370 -13.42 37.46 -8.41
N LYS A 371 -14.13 38.55 -8.28
CA LYS A 371 -15.34 38.62 -7.45
C LYS A 371 -16.49 38.12 -8.28
N THR A 372 -16.72 36.80 -8.25
CA THR A 372 -18.01 36.28 -8.69
C THR A 372 -19.10 36.75 -7.74
N PRO A 373 -20.16 37.33 -8.25
CA PRO A 373 -21.36 37.58 -7.46
C PRO A 373 -22.15 36.28 -7.39
N TRP A 374 -22.03 35.57 -6.29
CA TRP A 374 -23.02 34.59 -5.82
C TRP A 374 -23.08 34.64 -4.30
#